data_2398b67661bcfcb7cef61309c790b4d1
#
_entry.id   2398b67661bcfcb7cef61309c790b4d1
#
_cell.length_a   1.000
_cell.length_b   1.000
_cell.length_c   1.000
_cell.angle_alpha   90.00
_cell.angle_beta   90.00
_cell.angle_gamma   90.00
#
_symmetry.space_group_name_H-M   'P 1'
#
loop_
_entity.id
_entity.type
_entity.pdbx_description
1 polymer ?
#
loop_
_entity_poly.entity_id
_entity_poly.type
_entity_poly.pdbx_seq_one_letter_code
_entity_poly.pdbx_strand_id
1 'polypeptide(L)'
;MTETGFRRKRRLTSFQIMILGFAGVILLGALVLMLPLSAAKRAWTPFSQALFTSTSAVCVTGLVVQDTGTYWSSFGQGVILLLIQVGGLGVITAAVTFLMLSGKNISLQERSAMQDAISAPAVGGIVRLTRFILRGTFLVELVGALALLPAFCRDYGLRGVWMAVFHSVSAFCNAGFDILGRAGTLYPSLTAYAADPLVNIVIMLLIVVGGIGFLTWDDVCTHGLHLRRYRMQSKVILSVSAVLIVLPALLFFLTDFAALPTGQRILASLFQAVTPRTAGYNTVDLTEMSNISRAVTILLMLTGGAPGSTAGGMKVTTLAVLAANAVAAFFRREDPQLFRRRLEPSAVRNAAASLLLYLALTVAGAAIIGAVEGLPLGACLYETASAAGTVGLTLGLTPQLGTLSQGILILLMFFGRVGGLTLIYAAFSGHDLTYARYPQEKITVG
;
A
#
# COMPACT_ATOMS: atom_id res chain seq x y z
N MET A 1 -23.91 52.04 10.17
CA MET A 1 -22.72 51.21 10.49
C MET A 1 -22.91 49.88 9.84
N THR A 2 -22.28 49.71 8.67
CA THR A 2 -22.38 48.50 7.85
C THR A 2 -21.29 47.52 8.32
N GLU A 3 -21.72 46.45 8.97
CA GLU A 3 -20.85 45.30 9.29
C GLU A 3 -20.40 44.63 7.97
N THR A 4 -19.22 44.93 7.53
CA THR A 4 -18.51 44.17 6.51
C THR A 4 -18.06 42.84 7.12
N GLY A 5 -18.93 41.83 6.99
CA GLY A 5 -18.58 40.46 7.36
C GLY A 5 -17.40 39.97 6.53
N PHE A 6 -16.22 39.99 7.13
CA PHE A 6 -15.05 39.30 6.58
C PHE A 6 -15.37 37.81 6.47
N ARG A 7 -15.78 37.33 5.31
CA ARG A 7 -15.82 35.92 4.96
C ARG A 7 -14.41 35.38 5.08
N ARG A 8 -14.06 34.83 6.25
CA ARG A 8 -12.82 34.08 6.47
C ARG A 8 -12.79 32.96 5.43
N LYS A 9 -11.97 33.08 4.39
CA LYS A 9 -11.73 32.00 3.43
C LYS A 9 -11.31 30.77 4.26
N ARG A 10 -12.18 29.75 4.32
CA ARG A 10 -11.85 28.46 4.96
C ARG A 10 -10.60 27.91 4.25
N ARG A 11 -9.48 27.92 4.90
CA ARG A 11 -8.25 27.30 4.40
C ARG A 11 -8.44 25.78 4.49
N LEU A 12 -8.13 25.08 3.39
CA LEU A 12 -8.13 23.63 3.38
C LEU A 12 -7.15 23.10 4.43
N THR A 13 -7.55 22.05 5.13
CA THR A 13 -6.67 21.35 6.07
C THR A 13 -5.68 20.47 5.30
N SER A 14 -4.54 20.09 5.94
CA SER A 14 -3.56 19.17 5.34
C SER A 14 -4.21 17.88 4.85
N PHE A 15 -5.17 17.32 5.61
CA PHE A 15 -5.91 16.11 5.25
C PHE A 15 -6.78 16.31 4.01
N GLN A 16 -7.48 17.44 3.90
CA GLN A 16 -8.27 17.77 2.71
C GLN A 16 -7.39 17.95 1.47
N ILE A 17 -6.24 18.61 1.61
CA ILE A 17 -5.26 18.76 0.53
C ILE A 17 -4.77 17.39 0.05
N MET A 18 -4.52 16.46 0.96
CA MET A 18 -4.09 15.11 0.64
C MET A 18 -5.17 14.36 -0.16
N ILE A 19 -6.41 14.35 0.31
CA ILE A 19 -7.54 13.68 -0.36
C ILE A 19 -7.75 14.25 -1.77
N LEU A 20 -7.84 15.57 -1.89
CA LEU A 20 -8.03 16.24 -3.19
C LEU A 20 -6.85 16.03 -4.13
N GLY A 21 -5.63 15.97 -3.60
CA GLY A 21 -4.43 15.66 -4.37
C GLY A 21 -4.48 14.26 -4.97
N PHE A 22 -4.80 13.24 -4.17
CA PHE A 22 -4.96 11.87 -4.66
C PHE A 22 -6.09 11.77 -5.69
N ALA A 23 -7.26 12.33 -5.40
CA ALA A 23 -8.39 12.33 -6.33
C ALA A 23 -8.05 13.04 -7.65
N GLY A 24 -7.37 14.18 -7.60
CA GLY A 24 -6.93 14.93 -8.77
C GLY A 24 -5.96 14.13 -9.65
N VAL A 25 -4.95 13.48 -9.06
CA VAL A 25 -3.99 12.65 -9.80
C VAL A 25 -4.68 11.43 -10.41
N ILE A 26 -5.61 10.79 -9.70
CA ILE A 26 -6.40 9.67 -10.21
C ILE A 26 -7.22 10.09 -11.43
N LEU A 27 -7.95 11.21 -11.35
CA LEU A 27 -8.78 11.70 -12.45
C LEU A 27 -7.93 12.10 -13.66
N LEU A 28 -6.82 12.81 -13.45
CA LEU A 28 -5.90 13.17 -14.54
C LEU A 28 -5.30 11.91 -15.18
N GLY A 29 -4.86 10.94 -14.40
CA GLY A 29 -4.37 9.67 -14.89
C GLY A 29 -5.42 8.91 -15.70
N ALA A 30 -6.67 8.88 -15.23
CA ALA A 30 -7.78 8.25 -15.94
C ALA A 30 -8.02 8.92 -17.30
N LEU A 31 -8.03 10.27 -17.36
CA LEU A 31 -8.21 11.01 -18.62
C LEU A 31 -7.09 10.72 -19.63
N VAL A 32 -5.83 10.62 -19.18
CA VAL A 32 -4.69 10.28 -20.04
C VAL A 32 -4.78 8.82 -20.51
N LEU A 33 -5.18 7.89 -19.63
CA LEU A 33 -5.34 6.49 -19.99
C LEU A 33 -6.52 6.21 -20.91
N MET A 34 -7.54 7.09 -20.97
CA MET A 34 -8.63 6.99 -21.96
C MET A 34 -8.16 7.21 -23.40
N LEU A 35 -7.10 7.97 -23.61
CA LEU A 35 -6.65 8.35 -24.94
C LEU A 35 -6.24 7.13 -25.78
N PRO A 36 -6.54 7.10 -27.08
CA PRO A 36 -6.15 6.01 -27.99
C PRO A 36 -4.64 5.73 -27.99
N LEU A 37 -3.81 6.72 -27.68
CA LEU A 37 -2.37 6.58 -27.57
C LEU A 37 -1.95 5.64 -26.44
N SER A 38 -2.75 5.59 -25.37
CA SER A 38 -2.48 4.75 -24.18
C SER A 38 -2.81 3.27 -24.41
N ALA A 39 -3.75 2.94 -25.32
CA ALA A 39 -4.12 1.56 -25.63
C ALA A 39 -3.28 0.99 -26.77
N ALA A 40 -2.92 -0.30 -26.69
CA ALA A 40 -2.15 -0.99 -27.72
C ALA A 40 -2.91 -1.07 -29.06
N LYS A 41 -4.23 -1.23 -29.01
CA LYS A 41 -5.12 -1.24 -30.18
C LYS A 41 -5.46 0.14 -30.73
N ARG A 42 -4.89 1.22 -30.18
CA ARG A 42 -5.18 2.61 -30.57
C ARG A 42 -6.67 2.98 -30.53
N ALA A 43 -7.44 2.36 -29.65
CA ALA A 43 -8.86 2.63 -29.42
C ALA A 43 -9.06 3.41 -28.11
N TRP A 44 -10.19 4.14 -28.02
CA TRP A 44 -10.59 4.81 -26.80
C TRP A 44 -10.88 3.78 -25.71
N THR A 45 -10.26 3.94 -24.54
CA THR A 45 -10.53 3.10 -23.36
C THR A 45 -11.77 3.64 -22.64
N PRO A 46 -12.73 2.78 -22.24
CA PRO A 46 -13.88 3.19 -21.44
C PRO A 46 -13.43 3.85 -20.11
N PHE A 47 -14.13 4.92 -19.71
CA PHE A 47 -13.78 5.69 -18.51
C PHE A 47 -13.69 4.83 -17.25
N SER A 48 -14.61 3.88 -17.06
CA SER A 48 -14.60 2.97 -15.90
C SER A 48 -13.30 2.17 -15.81
N GLN A 49 -12.82 1.62 -16.91
CA GLN A 49 -11.57 0.84 -16.97
C GLN A 49 -10.33 1.72 -16.76
N ALA A 50 -10.31 2.90 -17.39
CA ALA A 50 -9.24 3.88 -17.21
C ALA A 50 -9.19 4.39 -15.76
N LEU A 51 -10.36 4.70 -15.16
CA LEU A 51 -10.47 5.12 -13.77
C LEU A 51 -10.02 4.03 -12.80
N PHE A 52 -10.42 2.76 -13.02
CA PHE A 52 -10.00 1.64 -12.20
C PHE A 52 -8.48 1.48 -12.23
N THR A 53 -7.89 1.44 -13.44
CA THR A 53 -6.44 1.29 -13.61
C THR A 53 -5.67 2.46 -13.01
N SER A 54 -6.13 3.70 -13.23
CA SER A 54 -5.54 4.90 -12.63
C SER A 54 -5.62 4.88 -11.12
N THR A 55 -6.77 4.50 -10.54
CA THR A 55 -6.93 4.37 -9.09
C THR A 55 -6.00 3.31 -8.53
N SER A 56 -5.96 2.14 -9.15
CA SER A 56 -5.09 1.04 -8.73
C SER A 56 -3.61 1.43 -8.79
N ALA A 57 -3.18 2.15 -9.82
CA ALA A 57 -1.81 2.63 -9.98
C ALA A 57 -1.44 3.69 -8.93
N VAL A 58 -2.27 4.73 -8.74
CA VAL A 58 -2.02 5.81 -7.78
C VAL A 58 -2.16 5.33 -6.33
N CYS A 59 -3.11 4.44 -6.06
CA CYS A 59 -3.26 3.82 -4.74
C CYS A 59 -2.25 2.70 -4.50
N VAL A 60 -1.44 2.36 -5.52
CA VAL A 60 -0.38 1.34 -5.44
C VAL A 60 -0.98 -0.01 -5.02
N THR A 61 -2.06 -0.41 -5.66
CA THR A 61 -2.81 -1.62 -5.29
C THR A 61 -2.44 -2.82 -6.14
N GLY A 62 -2.44 -2.68 -7.49
CA GLY A 62 -2.13 -3.78 -8.40
C GLY A 62 -3.33 -4.60 -8.87
N LEU A 63 -4.55 -4.34 -8.40
CA LEU A 63 -5.74 -4.91 -9.00
C LEU A 63 -5.95 -4.34 -10.41
N VAL A 64 -6.26 -5.17 -11.38
CA VAL A 64 -6.40 -4.78 -12.78
C VAL A 64 -7.66 -5.38 -13.39
N VAL A 65 -8.33 -4.60 -14.25
CA VAL A 65 -9.47 -5.05 -15.06
C VAL A 65 -9.05 -5.35 -16.49
N GLN A 66 -7.87 -4.87 -16.91
CA GLN A 66 -7.25 -5.14 -18.20
C GLN A 66 -5.80 -5.52 -17.97
N ASP A 67 -5.32 -6.54 -18.67
CA ASP A 67 -3.93 -6.99 -18.59
C ASP A 67 -2.96 -5.87 -19.00
N THR A 68 -2.00 -5.55 -18.10
CA THR A 68 -1.13 -4.39 -18.31
C THR A 68 -0.13 -4.58 -19.45
N GLY A 69 0.29 -5.83 -19.70
CA GLY A 69 1.26 -6.16 -20.74
C GLY A 69 0.70 -6.12 -22.16
N THR A 70 -0.58 -6.48 -22.33
CA THR A 70 -1.20 -6.66 -23.64
C THR A 70 -2.16 -5.55 -24.02
N TYR A 71 -2.88 -4.98 -23.05
CA TYR A 71 -3.88 -3.94 -23.32
C TYR A 71 -3.27 -2.56 -23.50
N TRP A 72 -2.28 -2.19 -22.66
CA TRP A 72 -1.68 -0.86 -22.68
C TRP A 72 -0.48 -0.79 -23.62
N SER A 73 -0.42 0.29 -24.40
CA SER A 73 0.77 0.60 -25.22
C SER A 73 1.98 0.92 -24.32
N SER A 74 3.19 1.01 -24.90
CA SER A 74 4.38 1.45 -24.15
C SER A 74 4.18 2.83 -23.52
N PHE A 75 3.43 3.72 -24.17
CA PHE A 75 3.04 5.02 -23.60
C PHE A 75 2.10 4.84 -22.40
N GLY A 76 1.05 4.01 -22.53
CA GLY A 76 0.13 3.71 -21.43
C GLY A 76 0.84 3.05 -20.23
N GLN A 77 1.75 2.11 -20.48
CA GLN A 77 2.60 1.51 -19.45
C GLN A 77 3.49 2.55 -18.76
N GLY A 78 4.05 3.51 -19.50
CA GLY A 78 4.82 4.62 -18.95
C GLY A 78 3.97 5.54 -18.07
N VAL A 79 2.74 5.83 -18.48
CA VAL A 79 1.78 6.59 -17.66
C VAL A 79 1.44 5.84 -16.37
N ILE A 80 1.15 4.54 -16.44
CA ILE A 80 0.89 3.70 -15.26
C ILE A 80 2.09 3.71 -14.32
N LEU A 81 3.31 3.55 -14.84
CA LEU A 81 4.53 3.59 -14.04
C LEU A 81 4.72 4.93 -13.32
N LEU A 82 4.43 6.04 -14.01
CA LEU A 82 4.49 7.39 -13.42
C LEU A 82 3.45 7.57 -12.31
N LEU A 83 2.23 7.07 -12.53
CA LEU A 83 1.17 7.10 -11.51
C LEU A 83 1.56 6.26 -10.27
N ILE A 84 2.16 5.08 -10.47
CA ILE A 84 2.72 4.24 -9.41
C ILE A 84 3.78 5.00 -8.63
N GLN A 85 4.71 5.67 -9.30
CA GLN A 85 5.80 6.42 -8.66
C GLN A 85 5.26 7.58 -7.83
N VAL A 86 4.32 8.37 -8.38
CA VAL A 86 3.66 9.48 -7.66
C VAL A 86 2.85 8.95 -6.48
N GLY A 87 2.13 7.88 -6.68
CA GLY A 87 1.35 7.23 -5.63
C GLY A 87 2.22 6.65 -4.52
N GLY A 88 3.28 5.91 -4.86
CA GLY A 88 4.21 5.26 -3.92
C GLY A 88 4.94 6.25 -3.02
N LEU A 89 5.50 7.32 -3.59
CA LEU A 89 6.12 8.40 -2.83
C LEU A 89 5.11 9.24 -2.03
N GLY A 90 3.83 9.19 -2.40
CA GLY A 90 2.78 10.05 -1.89
C GLY A 90 2.65 11.35 -2.67
N VAL A 91 1.42 11.69 -3.03
CA VAL A 91 1.11 12.83 -3.92
C VAL A 91 1.66 14.15 -3.41
N ILE A 92 1.62 14.40 -2.09
CA ILE A 92 2.17 15.64 -1.50
C ILE A 92 3.69 15.67 -1.64
N THR A 93 4.38 14.56 -1.36
CA THR A 93 5.83 14.46 -1.52
C THR A 93 6.24 14.69 -2.97
N ALA A 94 5.51 14.13 -3.93
CA ALA A 94 5.74 14.32 -5.35
C ALA A 94 5.51 15.79 -5.77
N ALA A 95 4.43 16.43 -5.32
CA ALA A 95 4.14 17.84 -5.60
C ALA A 95 5.24 18.77 -5.05
N VAL A 96 5.65 18.56 -3.80
CA VAL A 96 6.73 19.35 -3.19
C VAL A 96 8.07 19.08 -3.86
N THR A 97 8.33 17.87 -4.30
CA THR A 97 9.52 17.55 -5.10
C THR A 97 9.56 18.38 -6.37
N PHE A 98 8.43 18.48 -7.08
CA PHE A 98 8.33 19.32 -8.28
C PHE A 98 8.59 20.80 -7.96
N LEU A 99 8.07 21.34 -6.84
CA LEU A 99 8.34 22.71 -6.39
C LEU A 99 9.83 22.91 -6.08
N MET A 100 10.46 21.94 -5.41
CA MET A 100 11.91 21.97 -5.11
C MET A 100 12.75 22.01 -6.39
N LEU A 101 12.42 21.18 -7.38
CA LEU A 101 13.12 21.16 -8.67
C LEU A 101 12.91 22.45 -9.46
N SER A 102 11.74 23.10 -9.31
CA SER A 102 11.42 24.41 -9.91
C SER A 102 12.05 25.59 -9.18
N GLY A 103 12.86 25.38 -8.12
CA GLY A 103 13.52 26.41 -7.36
C GLY A 103 12.58 27.28 -6.48
N LYS A 104 11.33 26.89 -6.29
CA LYS A 104 10.37 27.62 -5.47
C LYS A 104 10.53 27.34 -3.98
N ASN A 105 10.30 28.37 -3.16
CA ASN A 105 10.31 28.23 -1.70
C ASN A 105 9.09 27.45 -1.22
N ILE A 106 9.31 26.49 -0.31
CA ILE A 106 8.28 25.67 0.30
C ILE A 106 7.71 26.40 1.50
N SER A 107 6.40 26.67 1.48
CA SER A 107 5.67 27.32 2.57
C SER A 107 5.59 26.44 3.83
N LEU A 108 5.27 27.03 4.98
CA LEU A 108 5.06 26.29 6.22
C LEU A 108 3.88 25.32 6.13
N GLN A 109 2.83 25.68 5.40
CA GLN A 109 1.66 24.80 5.19
C GLN A 109 2.01 23.56 4.37
N GLU A 110 2.82 23.72 3.32
CA GLU A 110 3.32 22.58 2.52
C GLU A 110 4.24 21.68 3.35
N ARG A 111 5.10 22.25 4.20
CA ARG A 111 5.95 21.48 5.12
C ARG A 111 5.14 20.70 6.16
N SER A 112 4.06 21.28 6.69
CA SER A 112 3.14 20.58 7.60
C SER A 112 2.42 19.43 6.88
N ALA A 113 1.93 19.67 5.66
CA ALA A 113 1.30 18.62 4.87
C ALA A 113 2.29 17.47 4.52
N MET A 114 3.56 17.78 4.27
CA MET A 114 4.62 16.77 4.10
C MET A 114 4.87 15.97 5.37
N GLN A 115 4.92 16.64 6.52
CA GLN A 115 5.09 15.99 7.82
C GLN A 115 3.99 14.96 8.04
N ASP A 116 2.74 15.35 7.81
CA ASP A 116 1.58 14.46 7.94
C ASP A 116 1.66 13.29 6.95
N ALA A 117 2.02 13.56 5.69
CA ALA A 117 2.11 12.53 4.64
C ALA A 117 3.20 11.47 4.90
N ILE A 118 4.36 11.89 5.43
CA ILE A 118 5.49 10.99 5.72
C ILE A 118 5.42 10.46 7.17
N SER A 119 4.46 10.93 7.98
CA SER A 119 4.37 10.64 9.42
C SER A 119 5.64 11.02 10.18
N ALA A 120 6.26 12.17 9.81
CA ALA A 120 7.48 12.64 10.44
C ALA A 120 7.19 13.30 11.81
N PRO A 121 8.08 13.13 12.81
CA PRO A 121 7.83 13.61 14.17
C PRO A 121 7.89 15.15 14.29
N ALA A 122 8.52 15.84 13.35
CA ALA A 122 8.66 17.29 13.37
C ALA A 122 8.73 17.90 11.96
N VAL A 123 8.27 19.15 11.83
CA VAL A 123 8.37 19.95 10.57
C VAL A 123 9.83 20.31 10.25
N GLY A 124 10.65 20.46 11.29
CA GLY A 124 12.07 20.78 11.15
C GLY A 124 12.85 19.67 10.45
N GLY A 125 13.60 20.00 9.38
CA GLY A 125 14.39 19.04 8.62
C GLY A 125 13.63 18.23 7.59
N ILE A 126 12.32 18.45 7.40
CA ILE A 126 11.47 17.69 6.46
C ILE A 126 12.00 17.72 5.03
N VAL A 127 12.53 18.85 4.57
CA VAL A 127 13.12 19.01 3.23
C VAL A 127 14.38 18.14 3.06
N ARG A 128 15.21 18.02 4.10
CA ARG A 128 16.38 17.13 4.09
C ARG A 128 15.94 15.67 4.02
N LEU A 129 14.96 15.31 4.83
CA LEU A 129 14.38 13.95 4.85
C LEU A 129 13.78 13.60 3.49
N THR A 130 13.02 14.50 2.86
CA THR A 130 12.46 14.26 1.52
C THR A 130 13.54 14.05 0.47
N ARG A 131 14.61 14.85 0.50
CA ARG A 131 15.75 14.65 -0.42
C ARG A 131 16.45 13.32 -0.19
N PHE A 132 16.58 12.89 1.07
CA PHE A 132 17.09 11.56 1.42
C PHE A 132 16.19 10.45 0.87
N ILE A 133 14.88 10.56 1.08
CA ILE A 133 13.88 9.60 0.56
C ILE A 133 13.98 9.48 -0.97
N LEU A 134 13.96 10.61 -1.68
CA LEU A 134 14.02 10.61 -3.15
C LEU A 134 15.30 9.95 -3.69
N ARG A 135 16.46 10.35 -3.14
CA ARG A 135 17.75 9.76 -3.57
C ARG A 135 17.81 8.27 -3.26
N GLY A 136 17.34 7.87 -2.09
CA GLY A 136 17.28 6.47 -1.67
C GLY A 136 16.33 5.64 -2.55
N THR A 137 15.14 6.17 -2.86
CA THR A 137 14.17 5.52 -3.75
C THR A 137 14.77 5.25 -5.12
N PHE A 138 15.24 6.30 -5.82
CA PHE A 138 15.81 6.13 -7.16
C PHE A 138 17.04 5.22 -7.17
N LEU A 139 17.86 5.25 -6.10
CA LEU A 139 19.02 4.36 -5.99
C LEU A 139 18.58 2.89 -5.85
N VAL A 140 17.62 2.61 -4.97
CA VAL A 140 17.12 1.23 -4.75
C VAL A 140 16.42 0.71 -6.00
N GLU A 141 15.59 1.53 -6.65
CA GLU A 141 14.93 1.18 -7.91
C GLU A 141 15.94 0.92 -9.03
N LEU A 142 17.00 1.72 -9.15
CA LEU A 142 18.06 1.50 -10.13
C LEU A 142 18.81 0.18 -9.85
N VAL A 143 19.20 -0.06 -8.61
CA VAL A 143 19.89 -1.31 -8.22
C VAL A 143 18.99 -2.52 -8.48
N GLY A 144 17.71 -2.43 -8.14
CA GLY A 144 16.72 -3.48 -8.43
C GLY A 144 16.56 -3.73 -9.92
N ALA A 145 16.45 -2.67 -10.73
CA ALA A 145 16.38 -2.80 -12.18
C ALA A 145 17.63 -3.47 -12.76
N LEU A 146 18.82 -3.04 -12.35
CA LEU A 146 20.10 -3.64 -12.78
C LEU A 146 20.19 -5.12 -12.37
N ALA A 147 19.71 -5.48 -11.18
CA ALA A 147 19.70 -6.87 -10.72
C ALA A 147 18.72 -7.77 -11.50
N LEU A 148 17.59 -7.21 -11.98
CA LEU A 148 16.59 -7.94 -12.77
C LEU A 148 16.97 -8.05 -14.27
N LEU A 149 17.86 -7.18 -14.78
CA LEU A 149 18.26 -7.17 -16.19
C LEU A 149 18.68 -8.55 -16.73
N PRO A 150 19.55 -9.33 -16.05
CA PRO A 150 20.02 -10.61 -16.60
C PRO A 150 18.86 -11.59 -16.88
N ALA A 151 17.87 -11.67 -15.97
CA ALA A 151 16.73 -12.55 -16.13
C ALA A 151 15.79 -12.09 -17.26
N PHE A 152 15.38 -10.82 -17.24
CA PHE A 152 14.43 -10.33 -18.24
C PHE A 152 15.05 -10.16 -19.64
N CYS A 153 16.32 -9.76 -19.74
CA CYS A 153 16.98 -9.67 -21.04
C CYS A 153 17.25 -11.05 -21.64
N ARG A 154 17.51 -12.08 -20.84
CA ARG A 154 17.63 -13.47 -21.30
C ARG A 154 16.35 -13.93 -22.02
N ASP A 155 15.18 -13.59 -21.47
CA ASP A 155 13.90 -14.13 -21.92
C ASP A 155 13.18 -13.21 -22.95
N TYR A 156 13.46 -11.91 -22.95
CA TYR A 156 12.77 -10.89 -23.75
C TYR A 156 13.70 -9.99 -24.59
N GLY A 157 15.01 -10.23 -24.58
CA GLY A 157 15.98 -9.41 -25.31
C GLY A 157 15.96 -7.95 -24.83
N LEU A 158 16.05 -6.99 -25.76
CA LEU A 158 16.07 -5.56 -25.43
C LEU A 158 14.80 -5.06 -24.70
N ARG A 159 13.64 -5.69 -24.94
CA ARG A 159 12.41 -5.38 -24.20
C ARG A 159 12.55 -5.69 -22.71
N GLY A 160 13.43 -6.63 -22.35
CA GLY A 160 13.76 -6.98 -20.97
C GLY A 160 14.28 -5.80 -20.15
N VAL A 161 14.91 -4.80 -20.77
CA VAL A 161 15.38 -3.57 -20.09
C VAL A 161 14.18 -2.78 -19.53
N TRP A 162 13.14 -2.55 -20.37
CA TRP A 162 11.92 -1.88 -19.94
C TRP A 162 11.21 -2.68 -18.84
N MET A 163 11.15 -4.00 -19.01
CA MET A 163 10.55 -4.89 -18.02
C MET A 163 11.28 -4.83 -16.69
N ALA A 164 12.60 -4.83 -16.66
CA ALA A 164 13.41 -4.72 -15.45
C ALA A 164 13.15 -3.40 -14.70
N VAL A 165 13.10 -2.28 -15.43
CA VAL A 165 12.77 -0.97 -14.84
C VAL A 165 11.35 -0.95 -14.30
N PHE A 166 10.37 -1.40 -15.09
CA PHE A 166 8.96 -1.41 -14.70
C PHE A 166 8.73 -2.23 -13.42
N HIS A 167 9.24 -3.48 -13.38
CA HIS A 167 9.05 -4.36 -12.23
C HIS A 167 9.84 -3.89 -11.00
N SER A 168 11.02 -3.27 -11.18
CA SER A 168 11.77 -2.71 -10.06
C SER A 168 11.00 -1.58 -9.38
N VAL A 169 10.49 -0.61 -10.14
CA VAL A 169 9.69 0.51 -9.63
C VAL A 169 8.39 0.01 -9.03
N SER A 170 7.67 -0.87 -9.74
CA SER A 170 6.39 -1.42 -9.28
C SER A 170 6.56 -2.23 -7.99
N ALA A 171 7.62 -3.04 -7.86
CA ALA A 171 7.90 -3.81 -6.65
C ALA A 171 8.33 -2.93 -5.47
N PHE A 172 9.22 -1.95 -5.71
CA PHE A 172 9.64 -1.01 -4.67
C PHE A 172 8.49 -0.15 -4.15
N CYS A 173 7.64 0.32 -5.05
CA CYS A 173 6.43 1.06 -4.68
C CYS A 173 5.33 0.18 -4.08
N ASN A 174 5.52 -1.14 -4.03
CA ASN A 174 4.51 -2.12 -3.58
C ASN A 174 3.22 -2.04 -4.43
N ALA A 175 3.34 -1.95 -5.76
CA ALA A 175 2.20 -1.69 -6.64
C ALA A 175 1.64 -2.94 -7.33
N GLY A 176 2.42 -4.03 -7.44
CA GLY A 176 1.95 -5.30 -7.98
C GLY A 176 1.61 -5.34 -9.48
N PHE A 177 1.86 -4.27 -10.20
CA PHE A 177 1.67 -4.26 -11.65
C PHE A 177 2.79 -4.99 -12.35
N ASP A 178 2.44 -5.87 -13.27
CA ASP A 178 3.35 -6.56 -14.18
C ASP A 178 3.03 -6.25 -15.65
N ILE A 179 4.02 -6.43 -16.52
CA ILE A 179 3.88 -6.31 -17.99
C ILE A 179 4.32 -7.58 -18.71
N LEU A 180 4.18 -8.73 -18.03
CA LEU A 180 4.55 -10.05 -18.53
C LEU A 180 3.47 -10.71 -19.39
N GLY A 181 2.25 -10.17 -19.41
CA GLY A 181 1.13 -10.66 -20.19
C GLY A 181 1.46 -10.80 -21.67
N ARG A 182 1.00 -11.90 -22.27
CA ARG A 182 1.13 -12.24 -23.71
C ARG A 182 -0.20 -12.75 -24.26
N ALA A 183 -0.32 -12.79 -25.58
CA ALA A 183 -1.46 -13.42 -26.24
C ALA A 183 -1.55 -14.89 -25.78
N GLY A 184 -2.68 -15.27 -25.18
CA GLY A 184 -2.92 -16.61 -24.63
C GLY A 184 -2.56 -16.80 -23.15
N THR A 185 -1.86 -15.85 -22.51
CA THR A 185 -1.58 -15.88 -21.06
C THR A 185 -1.76 -14.49 -20.49
N LEU A 186 -2.99 -14.20 -20.05
CA LEU A 186 -3.35 -12.91 -19.44
C LEU A 186 -3.14 -12.97 -17.94
N TYR A 187 -2.75 -11.84 -17.33
CA TYR A 187 -2.55 -11.69 -15.89
C TYR A 187 -1.55 -12.69 -15.27
N PRO A 188 -0.38 -12.95 -15.91
CA PRO A 188 0.51 -14.03 -15.47
C PRO A 188 1.23 -13.72 -14.16
N SER A 189 1.35 -12.45 -13.79
CA SER A 189 2.23 -12.00 -12.70
C SER A 189 3.65 -12.58 -12.84
N LEU A 190 4.25 -13.10 -11.78
CA LEU A 190 5.60 -13.68 -11.80
C LEU A 190 5.59 -15.21 -11.82
N THR A 191 4.49 -15.86 -12.22
CA THR A 191 4.37 -17.33 -12.21
C THR A 191 5.40 -18.02 -13.08
N ALA A 192 5.79 -17.42 -14.22
CA ALA A 192 6.86 -17.94 -15.07
C ALA A 192 8.25 -17.94 -14.39
N TYR A 193 8.42 -17.14 -13.34
CA TYR A 193 9.67 -17.02 -12.57
C TYR A 193 9.57 -17.67 -11.18
N ALA A 194 8.58 -18.52 -10.92
CA ALA A 194 8.39 -19.18 -9.63
C ALA A 194 9.63 -19.94 -9.13
N ALA A 195 10.42 -20.50 -10.05
CA ALA A 195 11.64 -21.25 -9.76
C ALA A 195 12.93 -20.42 -9.89
N ASP A 196 12.87 -19.16 -10.34
CA ASP A 196 14.05 -18.31 -10.52
C ASP A 196 14.42 -17.60 -9.22
N PRO A 197 15.55 -17.98 -8.54
CA PRO A 197 15.90 -17.38 -7.26
C PRO A 197 16.24 -15.89 -7.37
N LEU A 198 16.84 -15.45 -8.49
CA LEU A 198 17.25 -14.06 -8.68
C LEU A 198 16.03 -13.14 -8.69
N VAL A 199 15.03 -13.46 -9.52
CA VAL A 199 13.81 -12.64 -9.64
C VAL A 199 13.06 -12.62 -8.31
N ASN A 200 12.87 -13.80 -7.68
CA ASN A 200 12.15 -13.90 -6.40
C ASN A 200 12.82 -13.08 -5.30
N ILE A 201 14.14 -13.23 -5.10
CA ILE A 201 14.86 -12.54 -4.03
C ILE A 201 14.87 -11.03 -4.26
N VAL A 202 15.16 -10.58 -5.50
CA VAL A 202 15.21 -9.14 -5.80
C VAL A 202 13.85 -8.48 -5.60
N ILE A 203 12.77 -9.10 -6.10
CA ILE A 203 11.41 -8.57 -5.93
C ILE A 203 11.02 -8.55 -4.44
N MET A 204 11.25 -9.63 -3.68
CA MET A 204 10.98 -9.65 -2.24
C MET A 204 11.76 -8.57 -1.47
N LEU A 205 13.02 -8.37 -1.80
CA LEU A 205 13.84 -7.32 -1.17
C LEU A 205 13.31 -5.91 -1.49
N LEU A 206 12.94 -5.64 -2.74
CA LEU A 206 12.33 -4.36 -3.14
C LEU A 206 11.04 -4.08 -2.36
N ILE A 207 10.16 -5.08 -2.25
CA ILE A 207 8.91 -5.00 -1.50
C ILE A 207 9.17 -4.69 -0.02
N VAL A 208 10.07 -5.44 0.61
CA VAL A 208 10.37 -5.26 2.03
C VAL A 208 11.00 -3.89 2.28
N VAL A 209 11.98 -3.50 1.47
CA VAL A 209 12.67 -2.21 1.60
C VAL A 209 11.70 -1.05 1.40
N GLY A 210 10.83 -1.09 0.39
CA GLY A 210 9.77 -0.09 0.19
C GLY A 210 8.78 -0.02 1.35
N GLY A 211 8.43 -1.19 1.93
CA GLY A 211 7.40 -1.33 2.97
C GLY A 211 7.82 -1.04 4.40
N ILE A 212 9.12 -0.99 4.75
CA ILE A 212 9.59 -0.77 6.14
C ILE A 212 9.57 0.67 6.63
N GLY A 213 9.31 1.63 5.74
CA GLY A 213 9.16 3.05 6.07
C GLY A 213 10.46 3.86 6.04
N PHE A 214 10.33 5.10 5.55
CA PHE A 214 11.48 5.98 5.31
C PHE A 214 12.19 6.44 6.60
N LEU A 215 11.48 6.53 7.73
CA LEU A 215 12.10 6.82 9.03
C LEU A 215 12.92 5.63 9.54
N THR A 216 12.53 4.40 9.19
CA THR A 216 13.34 3.20 9.50
C THR A 216 14.60 3.17 8.66
N TRP A 217 14.55 3.62 7.38
CA TRP A 217 15.74 3.81 6.55
C TRP A 217 16.72 4.80 7.18
N ASP A 218 16.20 5.93 7.69
CA ASP A 218 17.02 6.94 8.37
C ASP A 218 17.76 6.34 9.59
N ASP A 219 17.07 5.54 10.40
CA ASP A 219 17.68 4.81 11.53
C ASP A 219 18.73 3.80 11.07
N VAL A 220 18.45 3.02 10.01
CA VAL A 220 19.40 2.04 9.45
C VAL A 220 20.65 2.74 8.91
N CYS A 221 20.49 3.81 8.14
CA CYS A 221 21.61 4.54 7.57
C CYS A 221 22.44 5.28 8.63
N THR A 222 21.79 5.77 9.71
CA THR A 222 22.47 6.55 10.75
C THR A 222 23.16 5.66 11.79
N HIS A 223 22.56 4.53 12.16
CA HIS A 223 23.04 3.70 13.28
C HIS A 223 23.58 2.33 12.83
N GLY A 224 23.47 1.97 11.55
CA GLY A 224 23.92 0.69 11.02
C GLY A 224 23.30 -0.50 11.78
N LEU A 225 24.09 -1.47 12.19
CA LEU A 225 23.64 -2.67 12.91
C LEU A 225 23.36 -2.44 14.40
N HIS A 226 23.50 -1.22 14.92
CA HIS A 226 23.29 -0.93 16.35
C HIS A 226 21.79 -0.78 16.68
N LEU A 227 21.02 -1.86 16.62
CA LEU A 227 19.57 -1.89 16.85
C LEU A 227 19.13 -1.24 18.16
N ARG A 228 19.99 -1.24 19.21
CA ARG A 228 19.68 -0.59 20.51
C ARG A 228 19.47 0.92 20.37
N ARG A 229 20.11 1.58 19.39
CA ARG A 229 20.03 3.03 19.15
C ARG A 229 18.83 3.45 18.28
N TYR A 230 18.15 2.49 17.65
CA TYR A 230 17.00 2.78 16.83
C TYR A 230 15.84 3.35 17.65
N ARG A 231 15.03 4.18 17.00
CA ARG A 231 13.75 4.66 17.54
C ARG A 231 12.85 3.46 17.89
N MET A 232 12.01 3.61 18.91
CA MET A 232 11.04 2.57 19.29
C MET A 232 10.20 2.11 18.10
N GLN A 233 9.71 3.06 17.29
CA GLN A 233 8.90 2.79 16.11
C GLN A 233 9.62 1.87 15.11
N SER A 234 10.89 2.14 14.81
CA SER A 234 11.68 1.30 13.90
C SER A 234 11.91 -0.11 14.43
N LYS A 235 12.13 -0.26 15.76
CA LYS A 235 12.23 -1.57 16.42
C LYS A 235 10.92 -2.35 16.29
N VAL A 236 9.78 -1.70 16.53
CA VAL A 236 8.45 -2.30 16.37
C VAL A 236 8.22 -2.73 14.93
N ILE A 237 8.51 -1.86 13.96
CA ILE A 237 8.32 -2.16 12.55
C ILE A 237 9.14 -3.38 12.12
N LEU A 238 10.42 -3.41 12.45
CA LEU A 238 11.32 -4.51 12.07
C LEU A 238 10.93 -5.83 12.74
N SER A 239 10.65 -5.83 14.06
CA SER A 239 10.30 -7.04 14.78
C SER A 239 8.95 -7.62 14.34
N VAL A 240 7.91 -6.77 14.23
CA VAL A 240 6.58 -7.25 13.81
C VAL A 240 6.59 -7.66 12.33
N SER A 241 7.31 -6.94 11.46
CA SER A 241 7.48 -7.35 10.06
C SER A 241 8.17 -8.70 9.94
N ALA A 242 9.21 -8.97 10.72
CA ALA A 242 9.87 -10.26 10.73
C ALA A 242 8.91 -11.39 11.16
N VAL A 243 8.12 -11.18 12.21
CA VAL A 243 7.11 -12.15 12.67
C VAL A 243 6.06 -12.42 11.59
N LEU A 244 5.53 -11.36 10.94
CA LEU A 244 4.53 -11.46 9.89
C LEU A 244 5.05 -12.06 8.58
N ILE A 245 6.36 -12.19 8.40
CA ILE A 245 6.97 -12.91 7.29
C ILE A 245 7.28 -14.34 7.68
N VAL A 246 7.97 -14.54 8.82
CA VAL A 246 8.49 -15.86 9.19
C VAL A 246 7.39 -16.85 9.56
N LEU A 247 6.40 -16.43 10.38
CA LEU A 247 5.33 -17.35 10.80
C LEU A 247 4.45 -17.81 9.63
N PRO A 248 3.94 -16.92 8.74
CA PRO A 248 3.17 -17.39 7.60
C PRO A 248 4.01 -18.16 6.58
N ALA A 249 5.29 -17.79 6.38
CA ALA A 249 6.17 -18.57 5.50
C ALA A 249 6.35 -20.01 6.00
N LEU A 250 6.50 -20.21 7.31
CA LEU A 250 6.57 -21.54 7.89
C LEU A 250 5.25 -22.30 7.69
N LEU A 251 4.10 -21.64 7.88
CA LEU A 251 2.80 -22.26 7.64
C LEU A 251 2.69 -22.71 6.18
N PHE A 252 2.90 -21.83 5.20
CA PHE A 252 2.81 -22.16 3.78
C PHE A 252 3.80 -23.24 3.36
N PHE A 253 5.01 -23.22 3.94
CA PHE A 253 6.01 -24.25 3.73
C PHE A 253 5.54 -25.62 4.20
N LEU A 254 4.84 -25.73 5.32
CA LEU A 254 4.36 -26.99 5.88
C LEU A 254 3.06 -27.49 5.23
N THR A 255 2.25 -26.59 4.70
CA THR A 255 0.90 -26.89 4.15
C THR A 255 0.90 -26.94 2.63
N ASP A 256 0.67 -25.81 1.98
CA ASP A 256 0.32 -25.72 0.55
C ASP A 256 1.49 -26.10 -0.38
N PHE A 257 2.72 -25.81 0.02
CA PHE A 257 3.90 -26.04 -0.83
C PHE A 257 4.67 -27.32 -0.47
N ALA A 258 4.10 -28.21 0.32
CA ALA A 258 4.75 -29.44 0.77
C ALA A 258 5.16 -30.37 -0.40
N ALA A 259 4.42 -30.34 -1.50
CA ALA A 259 4.70 -31.16 -2.68
C ALA A 259 5.81 -30.60 -3.59
N LEU A 260 6.21 -29.33 -3.43
CA LEU A 260 7.24 -28.73 -4.26
C LEU A 260 8.65 -29.17 -3.87
N PRO A 261 9.62 -29.18 -4.82
CA PRO A 261 11.04 -29.38 -4.50
C PRO A 261 11.53 -28.34 -3.47
N THR A 262 12.41 -28.74 -2.57
CA THR A 262 12.80 -27.94 -1.38
C THR A 262 13.19 -26.48 -1.73
N GLY A 263 13.96 -26.26 -2.81
CA GLY A 263 14.37 -24.90 -3.22
C GLY A 263 13.18 -24.03 -3.66
N GLN A 264 12.29 -24.55 -4.48
CA GLN A 264 11.08 -23.85 -4.93
C GLN A 264 10.09 -23.67 -3.78
N ARG A 265 9.97 -24.66 -2.90
CA ARG A 265 9.14 -24.63 -1.70
C ARG A 265 9.52 -23.47 -0.78
N ILE A 266 10.83 -23.25 -0.54
CA ILE A 266 11.34 -22.14 0.26
C ILE A 266 10.98 -20.80 -0.41
N LEU A 267 11.26 -20.67 -1.73
CA LEU A 267 10.99 -19.43 -2.46
C LEU A 267 9.50 -19.10 -2.49
N ALA A 268 8.65 -20.06 -2.82
CA ALA A 268 7.20 -19.88 -2.87
C ALA A 268 6.63 -19.49 -1.49
N SER A 269 7.07 -20.15 -0.42
CA SER A 269 6.62 -19.88 0.95
C SER A 269 7.01 -18.49 1.43
N LEU A 270 8.25 -18.07 1.18
CA LEU A 270 8.73 -16.74 1.52
C LEU A 270 8.04 -15.66 0.67
N PHE A 271 7.91 -15.90 -0.63
CA PHE A 271 7.24 -14.98 -1.54
C PHE A 271 5.77 -14.77 -1.15
N GLN A 272 5.04 -15.87 -0.86
CA GLN A 272 3.65 -15.83 -0.43
C GLN A 272 3.46 -15.17 0.94
N ALA A 273 4.47 -15.17 1.81
CA ALA A 273 4.42 -14.43 3.09
C ALA A 273 4.75 -12.92 2.94
N VAL A 274 5.57 -12.57 1.94
CA VAL A 274 5.97 -11.17 1.69
C VAL A 274 4.92 -10.42 0.87
N THR A 275 4.39 -11.04 -0.18
CA THR A 275 3.53 -10.35 -1.16
C THR A 275 2.21 -9.80 -0.59
N PRO A 276 1.51 -10.45 0.39
CA PRO A 276 0.28 -9.90 0.95
C PRO A 276 0.49 -8.60 1.74
N ARG A 277 1.74 -8.26 2.02
CA ARG A 277 2.09 -7.00 2.66
C ARG A 277 2.15 -5.84 1.67
N THR A 278 1.06 -5.69 0.93
CA THR A 278 0.76 -4.63 -0.06
C THR A 278 1.56 -4.68 -1.35
N ALA A 279 2.07 -5.85 -1.77
CA ALA A 279 2.89 -5.95 -2.98
C ALA A 279 2.13 -6.47 -4.22
N GLY A 280 1.27 -7.48 -4.06
CA GLY A 280 0.34 -7.93 -5.10
C GLY A 280 0.88 -8.86 -6.17
N TYR A 281 2.16 -9.15 -6.20
CA TYR A 281 2.71 -10.16 -7.10
C TYR A 281 2.40 -11.58 -6.63
N ASN A 282 2.19 -12.50 -7.56
CA ASN A 282 2.09 -13.93 -7.26
C ASN A 282 3.06 -14.74 -8.13
N THR A 283 3.63 -15.78 -7.53
CA THR A 283 4.48 -16.77 -8.20
C THR A 283 3.82 -18.13 -8.27
N VAL A 284 2.68 -18.27 -7.61
CA VAL A 284 1.88 -19.50 -7.52
C VAL A 284 0.42 -19.21 -7.84
N ASP A 285 -0.35 -20.23 -8.20
CA ASP A 285 -1.79 -20.07 -8.37
C ASP A 285 -2.48 -19.97 -6.99
N LEU A 286 -3.10 -18.82 -6.74
CA LEU A 286 -3.76 -18.52 -5.47
C LEU A 286 -5.09 -19.29 -5.32
N THR A 287 -5.65 -19.78 -6.44
CA THR A 287 -6.90 -20.54 -6.42
C THR A 287 -6.72 -21.98 -5.95
N GLU A 288 -5.48 -22.49 -5.97
CA GLU A 288 -5.13 -23.80 -5.46
C GLU A 288 -4.77 -23.83 -3.97
N MET A 289 -4.61 -22.66 -3.35
CA MET A 289 -4.27 -22.56 -1.93
C MET A 289 -5.42 -23.06 -1.02
N SER A 290 -5.05 -23.67 0.09
CA SER A 290 -6.00 -24.13 1.11
C SER A 290 -6.82 -22.98 1.71
N ASN A 291 -8.00 -23.29 2.22
CA ASN A 291 -8.86 -22.28 2.87
C ASN A 291 -8.17 -21.62 4.08
N ILE A 292 -7.34 -22.37 4.82
CA ILE A 292 -6.57 -21.84 5.95
C ILE A 292 -5.56 -20.81 5.45
N SER A 293 -4.81 -21.15 4.39
CA SER A 293 -3.80 -20.26 3.82
C SER A 293 -4.43 -19.01 3.18
N ARG A 294 -5.61 -19.14 2.54
CA ARG A 294 -6.37 -17.96 2.07
C ARG A 294 -6.82 -17.07 3.23
N ALA A 295 -7.31 -17.66 4.33
CA ALA A 295 -7.70 -16.88 5.51
C ALA A 295 -6.50 -16.14 6.13
N VAL A 296 -5.35 -16.80 6.27
CA VAL A 296 -4.10 -16.16 6.73
C VAL A 296 -3.67 -15.06 5.76
N THR A 297 -3.77 -15.29 4.46
CA THR A 297 -3.46 -14.26 3.44
C THR A 297 -4.38 -13.04 3.59
N ILE A 298 -5.69 -13.21 3.85
CA ILE A 298 -6.62 -12.10 4.12
C ILE A 298 -6.16 -11.29 5.34
N LEU A 299 -5.78 -11.95 6.44
CA LEU A 299 -5.27 -11.26 7.63
C LEU A 299 -3.98 -10.50 7.37
N LEU A 300 -3.08 -11.07 6.56
CA LEU A 300 -1.85 -10.39 6.15
C LEU A 300 -2.14 -9.19 5.24
N MET A 301 -3.10 -9.30 4.31
CA MET A 301 -3.50 -8.21 3.42
C MET A 301 -4.09 -7.02 4.20
N LEU A 302 -4.88 -7.27 5.24
CA LEU A 302 -5.38 -6.22 6.12
C LEU A 302 -4.27 -5.55 6.93
N THR A 303 -3.15 -6.25 7.17
CA THR A 303 -1.98 -5.71 7.89
C THR A 303 -0.93 -5.24 6.89
N GLY A 304 -1.03 -4.00 6.46
CA GLY A 304 -0.13 -3.41 5.46
C GLY A 304 1.31 -3.17 5.96
N GLY A 305 1.98 -2.20 5.34
CA GLY A 305 3.36 -1.84 5.67
C GLY A 305 3.49 -0.84 6.84
N ALA A 306 4.68 -0.24 6.95
CA ALA A 306 4.99 0.74 7.99
C ALA A 306 4.37 2.12 7.70
N PRO A 307 4.14 2.96 8.71
CA PRO A 307 3.86 4.39 8.51
C PRO A 307 5.02 5.06 7.74
N GLY A 308 4.68 5.98 6.83
CA GLY A 308 5.69 6.66 6.02
C GLY A 308 6.49 5.69 5.13
N SER A 309 5.81 4.76 4.47
CA SER A 309 6.36 3.82 3.48
C SER A 309 5.59 3.94 2.16
N THR A 310 6.04 3.22 1.14
CA THR A 310 5.31 3.09 -0.13
C THR A 310 4.02 2.29 0.02
N ALA A 311 3.93 1.41 1.01
CA ALA A 311 2.82 0.54 1.29
C ALA A 311 1.56 1.28 1.80
N GLY A 312 0.37 0.83 1.39
CA GLY A 312 -0.92 1.31 1.91
C GLY A 312 -1.47 0.49 3.07
N GLY A 313 -2.79 0.34 3.15
CA GLY A 313 -3.49 -0.47 4.15
C GLY A 313 -3.32 -0.01 5.61
N MET A 314 -3.85 -0.82 6.53
CA MET A 314 -3.67 -0.61 7.97
C MET A 314 -2.21 -0.86 8.35
N LYS A 315 -1.61 0.06 9.11
CA LYS A 315 -0.18 0.03 9.38
C LYS A 315 0.22 -1.09 10.37
N VAL A 316 1.39 -1.68 10.16
CA VAL A 316 1.95 -2.71 11.05
C VAL A 316 2.07 -2.23 12.51
N THR A 317 2.28 -0.93 12.71
CA THR A 317 2.28 -0.32 14.04
C THR A 317 0.92 -0.34 14.72
N THR A 318 -0.19 -0.29 13.96
CA THR A 318 -1.56 -0.42 14.49
C THR A 318 -1.75 -1.80 15.14
N LEU A 319 -1.35 -2.87 14.43
CA LEU A 319 -1.40 -4.22 14.97
C LEU A 319 -0.52 -4.36 16.23
N ALA A 320 0.70 -3.79 16.20
CA ALA A 320 1.61 -3.81 17.33
C ALA A 320 1.05 -3.12 18.58
N VAL A 321 0.41 -1.96 18.39
CA VAL A 321 -0.24 -1.20 19.50
C VAL A 321 -1.39 -1.98 20.09
N LEU A 322 -2.24 -2.59 19.26
CA LEU A 322 -3.38 -3.40 19.72
C LEU A 322 -2.93 -4.66 20.45
N ALA A 323 -1.90 -5.36 19.92
CA ALA A 323 -1.31 -6.51 20.58
C ALA A 323 -0.72 -6.13 21.95
N ALA A 324 0.01 -5.01 22.03
CA ALA A 324 0.57 -4.53 23.29
C ALA A 324 -0.54 -4.16 24.29
N ASN A 325 -1.65 -3.57 23.83
CA ASN A 325 -2.80 -3.25 24.66
C ASN A 325 -3.49 -4.53 25.18
N ALA A 326 -3.68 -5.54 24.34
CA ALA A 326 -4.24 -6.83 24.74
C ALA A 326 -3.33 -7.51 25.80
N VAL A 327 -2.02 -7.52 25.60
CA VAL A 327 -1.07 -8.05 26.58
C VAL A 327 -1.14 -7.28 27.90
N ALA A 328 -1.24 -5.92 27.86
CA ALA A 328 -1.38 -5.11 29.06
C ALA A 328 -2.66 -5.47 29.83
N ALA A 329 -3.79 -5.66 29.12
CA ALA A 329 -5.06 -6.05 29.71
C ALA A 329 -4.98 -7.45 30.36
N PHE A 330 -4.39 -8.46 29.68
CA PHE A 330 -4.20 -9.80 30.23
C PHE A 330 -3.35 -9.83 31.50
N PHE A 331 -2.32 -9.00 31.56
CA PHE A 331 -1.45 -8.88 32.72
C PHE A 331 -1.90 -7.79 33.71
N ARG A 332 -3.10 -7.22 33.55
CA ARG A 332 -3.69 -6.17 34.41
C ARG A 332 -2.73 -4.98 34.61
N ARG A 333 -2.01 -4.58 33.55
CA ARG A 333 -1.14 -3.40 33.57
C ARG A 333 -1.97 -2.17 33.20
N GLU A 334 -1.71 -1.04 33.86
CA GLU A 334 -2.40 0.21 33.58
C GLU A 334 -2.10 0.73 32.15
N ASP A 335 -0.86 0.61 31.70
CA ASP A 335 -0.42 1.16 30.43
C ASP A 335 0.17 0.05 29.51
N PRO A 336 -0.18 0.06 28.21
CA PRO A 336 0.49 -0.77 27.23
C PRO A 336 1.93 -0.28 27.00
N GLN A 337 2.87 -1.21 26.88
CA GLN A 337 4.31 -0.93 26.76
C GLN A 337 4.94 -1.70 25.62
N LEU A 338 5.82 -1.04 24.86
CA LEU A 338 6.67 -1.66 23.84
C LEU A 338 8.12 -1.21 24.05
N PHE A 339 9.06 -2.12 24.02
CA PHE A 339 10.51 -1.83 24.18
C PHE A 339 10.83 -0.94 25.41
N ARG A 340 10.19 -1.20 26.55
CA ARG A 340 10.32 -0.46 27.82
C ARG A 340 9.87 1.00 27.72
N ARG A 341 8.94 1.32 26.82
CA ARG A 341 8.31 2.65 26.69
C ARG A 341 6.80 2.50 26.76
N ARG A 342 6.16 3.41 27.47
CA ARG A 342 4.69 3.49 27.56
C ARG A 342 4.12 4.05 26.26
N LEU A 343 2.98 3.52 25.83
CA LEU A 343 2.23 4.03 24.69
C LEU A 343 1.22 5.09 25.14
N GLU A 344 1.02 6.08 24.30
CA GLU A 344 0.05 7.13 24.55
C GLU A 344 -1.40 6.56 24.39
N PRO A 345 -2.35 6.91 25.29
CA PRO A 345 -3.74 6.43 25.19
C PRO A 345 -4.43 6.79 23.87
N SER A 346 -4.08 7.93 23.27
CA SER A 346 -4.54 8.37 21.95
C SER A 346 -4.15 7.36 20.86
N ALA A 347 -2.94 6.79 20.92
CA ALA A 347 -2.46 5.80 19.94
C ALA A 347 -3.30 4.52 20.00
N VAL A 348 -3.70 4.07 21.19
CA VAL A 348 -4.55 2.87 21.35
C VAL A 348 -5.95 3.11 20.79
N ARG A 349 -6.58 4.27 21.09
CA ARG A 349 -7.89 4.62 20.54
C ARG A 349 -7.87 4.70 19.01
N ASN A 350 -6.85 5.36 18.46
CA ASN A 350 -6.69 5.49 17.01
C ASN A 350 -6.44 4.13 16.33
N ALA A 351 -5.68 3.25 16.97
CA ALA A 351 -5.43 1.90 16.48
C ALA A 351 -6.71 1.06 16.46
N ALA A 352 -7.51 1.11 17.53
CA ALA A 352 -8.80 0.41 17.60
C ALA A 352 -9.81 0.95 16.57
N ALA A 353 -9.91 2.26 16.42
CA ALA A 353 -10.77 2.90 15.41
C ALA A 353 -10.34 2.51 13.99
N SER A 354 -9.03 2.49 13.69
CA SER A 354 -8.51 2.04 12.41
C SER A 354 -8.90 0.59 12.12
N LEU A 355 -8.65 -0.33 13.05
CA LEU A 355 -8.97 -1.75 12.85
C LEU A 355 -10.47 -1.94 12.58
N LEU A 356 -11.33 -1.35 13.42
CA LEU A 356 -12.79 -1.45 13.25
C LEU A 356 -13.23 -0.95 11.87
N LEU A 357 -12.70 0.17 11.43
CA LEU A 357 -13.05 0.79 10.15
C LEU A 357 -12.61 -0.08 8.97
N TYR A 358 -11.37 -0.60 8.98
CA TYR A 358 -10.89 -1.50 7.92
C TYR A 358 -11.72 -2.79 7.86
N LEU A 359 -12.03 -3.41 9.01
CA LEU A 359 -12.85 -4.62 9.06
C LEU A 359 -14.29 -4.33 8.57
N ALA A 360 -14.91 -3.26 9.05
CA ALA A 360 -16.27 -2.89 8.66
C ALA A 360 -16.39 -2.66 7.15
N LEU A 361 -15.48 -1.89 6.56
CA LEU A 361 -15.50 -1.59 5.12
C LEU A 361 -15.19 -2.83 4.27
N THR A 362 -14.25 -3.67 4.69
CA THR A 362 -13.93 -4.92 3.99
C THR A 362 -15.11 -5.87 3.98
N VAL A 363 -15.73 -6.10 5.14
CA VAL A 363 -16.88 -7.01 5.27
C VAL A 363 -18.11 -6.45 4.55
N ALA A 364 -18.39 -5.16 4.70
CA ALA A 364 -19.52 -4.52 3.99
C ALA A 364 -19.33 -4.58 2.47
N GLY A 365 -18.13 -4.26 1.97
CA GLY A 365 -17.81 -4.39 0.55
C GLY A 365 -17.97 -5.81 0.03
N ALA A 366 -17.48 -6.80 0.76
CA ALA A 366 -17.62 -8.21 0.40
C ALA A 366 -19.08 -8.67 0.38
N ALA A 367 -19.88 -8.26 1.36
CA ALA A 367 -21.29 -8.60 1.41
C ALA A 367 -22.07 -8.00 0.24
N ILE A 368 -21.80 -6.73 -0.12
CA ILE A 368 -22.46 -6.06 -1.24
C ILE A 368 -22.04 -6.73 -2.57
N ILE A 369 -20.74 -6.96 -2.80
CA ILE A 369 -20.25 -7.62 -4.02
C ILE A 369 -20.84 -9.05 -4.11
N GLY A 370 -20.82 -9.82 -3.02
CA GLY A 370 -21.40 -11.17 -2.99
C GLY A 370 -22.88 -11.19 -3.31
N ALA A 371 -23.66 -10.21 -2.80
CA ALA A 371 -25.07 -10.09 -3.08
C ALA A 371 -25.36 -9.68 -4.55
N VAL A 372 -24.56 -8.76 -5.10
CA VAL A 372 -24.76 -8.25 -6.48
C VAL A 372 -24.32 -9.27 -7.54
N GLU A 373 -23.18 -9.93 -7.32
CA GLU A 373 -22.56 -10.83 -8.31
C GLU A 373 -22.94 -12.30 -8.08
N GLY A 374 -23.59 -12.64 -6.96
CA GLY A 374 -23.92 -14.04 -6.62
C GLY A 374 -22.70 -14.90 -6.29
N LEU A 375 -21.59 -14.28 -5.81
CA LEU A 375 -20.31 -14.94 -5.57
C LEU A 375 -20.18 -15.38 -4.10
N PRO A 376 -19.35 -16.43 -3.82
CA PRO A 376 -19.06 -16.87 -2.46
C PRO A 376 -18.41 -15.77 -1.63
N LEU A 377 -18.92 -15.57 -0.39
CA LEU A 377 -18.43 -14.51 0.52
C LEU A 377 -16.92 -14.57 0.76
N GLY A 378 -16.33 -15.76 0.87
CA GLY A 378 -14.89 -15.93 1.08
C GLY A 378 -14.04 -15.36 -0.07
N ALA A 379 -14.48 -15.54 -1.31
CA ALA A 379 -13.82 -14.98 -2.49
C ALA A 379 -13.99 -13.45 -2.55
N CYS A 380 -15.21 -12.94 -2.23
CA CYS A 380 -15.45 -11.51 -2.13
C CYS A 380 -14.63 -10.85 -1.02
N LEU A 381 -14.46 -11.51 0.15
CA LEU A 381 -13.60 -11.04 1.24
C LEU A 381 -12.13 -10.97 0.81
N TYR A 382 -11.66 -11.90 -0.01
CA TYR A 382 -10.29 -11.88 -0.52
C TYR A 382 -10.06 -10.64 -1.40
N GLU A 383 -10.95 -10.35 -2.36
CA GLU A 383 -10.86 -9.18 -3.25
C GLU A 383 -10.98 -7.86 -2.47
N THR A 384 -11.94 -7.76 -1.54
CA THR A 384 -12.15 -6.53 -0.77
C THR A 384 -11.04 -6.29 0.25
N ALA A 385 -10.48 -7.33 0.87
CA ALA A 385 -9.30 -7.22 1.72
C ALA A 385 -8.08 -6.78 0.92
N SER A 386 -7.91 -7.32 -0.30
CA SER A 386 -6.86 -6.91 -1.23
C SER A 386 -7.01 -5.44 -1.63
N ALA A 387 -8.21 -4.98 -1.95
CA ALA A 387 -8.48 -3.59 -2.29
C ALA A 387 -8.28 -2.64 -1.10
N ALA A 388 -8.88 -2.95 0.08
CA ALA A 388 -8.76 -2.13 1.28
C ALA A 388 -7.33 -2.12 1.84
N GLY A 389 -6.62 -3.24 1.75
CA GLY A 389 -5.21 -3.37 2.10
C GLY A 389 -4.27 -2.75 1.06
N THR A 390 -4.77 -2.37 -0.12
CA THR A 390 -3.98 -1.96 -1.30
C THR A 390 -2.90 -2.97 -1.66
N VAL A 391 -3.30 -4.25 -1.82
CA VAL A 391 -2.37 -5.37 -1.99
C VAL A 391 -2.23 -5.79 -3.44
N GLY A 392 -3.35 -6.00 -4.15
CA GLY A 392 -3.35 -6.40 -5.56
C GLY A 392 -3.49 -7.90 -5.82
N LEU A 393 -3.46 -8.75 -4.80
CA LEU A 393 -3.74 -10.18 -4.97
C LEU A 393 -5.21 -10.39 -5.29
N THR A 394 -5.50 -11.28 -6.23
CA THR A 394 -6.85 -11.62 -6.68
C THR A 394 -6.98 -13.14 -6.88
N LEU A 395 -8.17 -13.65 -6.68
CA LEU A 395 -8.54 -15.02 -7.08
C LEU A 395 -9.04 -15.05 -8.54
N GLY A 396 -8.73 -14.02 -9.34
CA GLY A 396 -9.16 -13.91 -10.73
C GLY A 396 -10.55 -13.31 -10.93
N LEU A 397 -11.17 -12.79 -9.86
CA LEU A 397 -12.52 -12.23 -9.93
C LEU A 397 -12.53 -10.78 -10.46
N THR A 398 -11.55 -9.95 -10.10
CA THR A 398 -11.53 -8.52 -10.42
C THR A 398 -11.84 -8.18 -11.89
N PRO A 399 -11.28 -8.85 -12.91
CA PRO A 399 -11.61 -8.55 -14.31
C PRO A 399 -13.04 -8.92 -14.72
N GLN A 400 -13.70 -9.80 -13.96
CA GLN A 400 -15.03 -10.34 -14.26
C GLN A 400 -16.15 -9.59 -13.54
N LEU A 401 -15.82 -8.75 -12.55
CA LEU A 401 -16.78 -8.00 -11.74
C LEU A 401 -17.51 -6.94 -12.57
N GLY A 402 -18.79 -6.73 -12.26
CA GLY A 402 -19.60 -5.65 -12.83
C GLY A 402 -19.14 -4.26 -12.39
N THR A 403 -19.64 -3.24 -13.08
CA THR A 403 -19.23 -1.83 -12.85
C THR A 403 -19.48 -1.36 -11.41
N LEU A 404 -20.55 -1.80 -10.77
CA LEU A 404 -20.86 -1.44 -9.38
C LEU A 404 -19.80 -2.03 -8.42
N SER A 405 -19.49 -3.31 -8.59
CA SER A 405 -18.48 -4.01 -7.79
C SER A 405 -17.08 -3.42 -7.99
N GLN A 406 -16.72 -3.08 -9.23
CA GLN A 406 -15.49 -2.34 -9.53
C GLN A 406 -15.47 -0.97 -8.84
N GLY A 407 -16.61 -0.25 -8.80
CA GLY A 407 -16.74 1.02 -8.08
C GLY A 407 -16.49 0.88 -6.58
N ILE A 408 -16.98 -0.19 -5.97
CA ILE A 408 -16.70 -0.50 -4.55
C ILE A 408 -15.21 -0.74 -4.33
N LEU A 409 -14.55 -1.52 -5.21
CA LEU A 409 -13.10 -1.74 -5.11
C LEU A 409 -12.31 -0.44 -5.28
N ILE A 410 -12.70 0.47 -6.19
CA ILE A 410 -12.11 1.82 -6.35
C ILE A 410 -12.16 2.59 -5.02
N LEU A 411 -13.32 2.61 -4.37
CA LEU A 411 -13.48 3.31 -3.09
C LEU A 411 -12.63 2.67 -1.98
N LEU A 412 -12.55 1.34 -1.92
CA LEU A 412 -11.73 0.63 -0.95
C LEU A 412 -10.23 0.87 -1.19
N MET A 413 -9.75 0.85 -2.44
CA MET A 413 -8.37 1.17 -2.80
C MET A 413 -8.01 2.60 -2.39
N PHE A 414 -8.88 3.56 -2.68
CA PHE A 414 -8.69 4.96 -2.30
C PHE A 414 -8.63 5.13 -0.77
N PHE A 415 -9.56 4.49 -0.05
CA PHE A 415 -9.58 4.46 1.41
C PHE A 415 -8.30 3.86 1.98
N GLY A 416 -7.87 2.71 1.46
CA GLY A 416 -6.65 2.02 1.88
C GLY A 416 -5.38 2.87 1.69
N ARG A 417 -5.32 3.65 0.61
CA ARG A 417 -4.15 4.49 0.32
C ARG A 417 -4.11 5.77 1.12
N VAL A 418 -5.20 6.50 1.18
CA VAL A 418 -5.27 7.78 1.92
C VAL A 418 -5.18 7.55 3.43
N GLY A 419 -5.69 6.41 3.90
CA GLY A 419 -5.77 6.04 5.31
C GLY A 419 -7.10 6.46 5.95
N GLY A 420 -7.73 5.51 6.64
CA GLY A 420 -9.08 5.70 7.21
C GLY A 420 -9.19 6.86 8.19
N LEU A 421 -8.21 7.03 9.08
CA LEU A 421 -8.22 8.15 10.03
C LEU A 421 -8.05 9.50 9.34
N THR A 422 -7.27 9.57 8.26
CA THR A 422 -7.10 10.79 7.46
C THR A 422 -8.42 11.24 6.86
N LEU A 423 -9.21 10.30 6.31
CA LEU A 423 -10.54 10.60 5.76
C LEU A 423 -11.51 11.08 6.83
N ILE A 424 -11.52 10.43 8.00
CA ILE A 424 -12.37 10.83 9.14
C ILE A 424 -11.98 12.24 9.61
N TYR A 425 -10.71 12.50 9.84
CA TYR A 425 -10.25 13.82 10.28
C TYR A 425 -10.55 14.92 9.26
N ALA A 426 -10.47 14.62 7.97
CA ALA A 426 -10.84 15.59 6.93
C ALA A 426 -12.35 15.88 6.91
N ALA A 427 -13.19 14.87 7.11
CA ALA A 427 -14.65 15.00 7.13
C ALA A 427 -15.14 15.80 8.37
N PHE A 428 -14.53 15.55 9.52
CA PHE A 428 -14.92 16.17 10.79
C PHE A 428 -14.05 17.39 11.18
N SER A 429 -13.15 17.83 10.32
CA SER A 429 -12.36 19.03 10.55
C SER A 429 -13.25 20.28 10.54
N GLY A 430 -13.57 20.80 11.70
CA GLY A 430 -14.42 21.99 11.87
C GLY A 430 -15.44 21.88 12.99
N HIS A 431 -15.52 20.73 13.67
CA HIS A 431 -16.28 20.63 14.90
C HIS A 431 -15.43 21.13 16.06
N ASP A 432 -15.91 22.14 16.76
CA ASP A 432 -15.26 22.67 17.95
C ASP A 432 -15.10 21.55 18.99
N LEU A 433 -13.90 21.44 19.54
CA LEU A 433 -13.63 20.58 20.68
C LEU A 433 -14.53 21.04 21.83
N THR A 434 -15.52 20.25 22.18
CA THR A 434 -16.33 20.48 23.38
C THR A 434 -15.40 20.33 24.59
N TYR A 435 -15.14 21.44 25.27
CA TYR A 435 -14.32 21.45 26.50
C TYR A 435 -15.03 20.84 27.70
N ALA A 436 -16.35 20.66 27.62
CA ALA A 436 -17.15 20.00 28.65
C ALA A 436 -17.03 18.47 28.56
N ARG A 437 -16.69 17.83 29.67
CA ARG A 437 -16.67 16.37 29.77
C ARG A 437 -17.97 15.91 30.42
N TYR A 438 -18.61 14.90 29.85
CA TYR A 438 -19.73 14.21 30.49
C TYR A 438 -19.26 13.46 31.74
N PRO A 439 -20.13 13.27 32.75
CA PRO A 439 -19.86 12.40 33.90
C PRO A 439 -19.45 10.99 33.44
N GLN A 440 -18.54 10.38 34.20
CA GLN A 440 -18.13 9.01 33.92
C GLN A 440 -19.10 8.02 34.54
N GLU A 441 -19.56 7.06 33.75
CA GLU A 441 -20.34 5.92 34.21
C GLU A 441 -19.61 4.63 33.86
N LYS A 442 -19.68 3.63 34.72
CA LYS A 442 -19.06 2.33 34.50
C LYS A 442 -19.87 1.48 33.56
N ILE A 443 -19.28 0.99 32.49
CA ILE A 443 -19.80 -0.04 31.62
C ILE A 443 -18.97 -1.29 31.75
N THR A 444 -19.61 -2.45 31.86
CA THR A 444 -18.89 -3.74 31.93
C THR A 444 -18.55 -4.18 30.53
N VAL A 445 -17.26 -4.44 30.30
CA VAL A 445 -16.74 -5.08 29.08
C VAL A 445 -16.32 -6.48 29.49
N GLY A 446 -16.86 -7.52 28.82
CA GLY A 446 -16.81 -8.93 29.13
C GLY A 446 -15.46 -9.54 29.45
#